data_5f0a4864f6f207bdd1a13b23230c85c7
#
_entry.id   5f0a4864f6f207bdd1a13b23230c85c7
#
_cell.length_a   1.000
_cell.length_b   1.000
_cell.length_c   1.000
_cell.angle_alpha   90.00
_cell.angle_beta   90.00
_cell.angle_gamma   90.00
#
_symmetry.space_group_name_H-M   'P 1'
#
loop_
_entity.id
_entity.type
_entity.pdbx_description
1 polymer ?
#
loop_
_entity_poly.entity_id
_entity_poly.type
_entity_poly.pdbx_seq_one_letter_code
_entity_poly.pdbx_strand_id
1 'polypeptide(L)'
;MKPIQIHKSKESELQSIAMLEAACFHDPWPLEQVIYEWKENPVANLYSATIDDEVVGYIDFFITFDSASVARVCVANEYRRNGIAKALIEKMVEVCKKQAEPVENITLEVRESNEAAIELYEKNGFKTITKKKLYYSDGEDAIYMVRCIL
;
A
#
# COMPACT_ATOMS: atom_id res chain seq x y z
N MET A 1 2.85 -8.53 21.58
CA MET A 1 3.64 -8.44 20.33
C MET A 1 4.69 -7.33 20.49
N LYS A 2 5.86 -7.53 19.92
CA LYS A 2 6.91 -6.51 19.96
C LYS A 2 6.51 -5.28 19.15
N PRO A 3 7.12 -4.10 19.46
CA PRO A 3 6.73 -2.87 18.75
C PRO A 3 6.97 -2.94 17.25
N ILE A 4 6.03 -2.36 16.50
CA ILE A 4 6.12 -2.19 15.05
C ILE A 4 6.81 -0.86 14.79
N GLN A 5 7.80 -0.86 13.91
CA GLN A 5 8.41 0.38 13.43
C GLN A 5 8.01 0.59 11.98
N ILE A 6 7.60 1.80 11.65
CA ILE A 6 7.27 2.21 10.28
C ILE A 6 8.30 3.24 9.86
N HIS A 7 9.00 2.98 8.77
CA HIS A 7 10.01 3.88 8.26
C HIS A 7 10.11 3.80 6.74
N LYS A 8 10.73 4.80 6.15
CA LYS A 8 11.01 4.80 4.71
C LYS A 8 11.85 3.59 4.39
N SER A 9 11.47 2.83 3.36
CA SER A 9 12.14 1.58 3.01
C SER A 9 13.61 1.79 2.69
N LYS A 10 14.46 0.88 3.17
CA LYS A 10 15.91 0.90 2.97
C LYS A 10 16.28 -0.07 1.86
N GLU A 11 17.40 0.18 1.19
CA GLU A 11 17.89 -0.71 0.15
C GLU A 11 18.02 -2.15 0.65
N SER A 12 18.50 -2.33 1.88
CA SER A 12 18.65 -3.65 2.50
C SER A 12 17.33 -4.40 2.70
N GLU A 13 16.19 -3.72 2.57
CA GLU A 13 14.87 -4.31 2.78
C GLU A 13 14.18 -4.75 1.50
N LEU A 14 14.71 -4.39 0.33
CA LEU A 14 14.03 -4.60 -0.95
C LEU A 14 13.84 -6.08 -1.28
N GLN A 15 14.82 -6.92 -0.94
CA GLN A 15 14.70 -8.37 -1.13
C GLN A 15 13.54 -8.94 -0.30
N SER A 16 13.41 -8.50 0.94
CA SER A 16 12.32 -8.92 1.83
C SER A 16 10.98 -8.45 1.30
N ILE A 17 10.91 -7.24 0.74
CA ILE A 17 9.69 -6.72 0.12
C ILE A 17 9.29 -7.59 -1.07
N ALA A 18 10.24 -7.97 -1.93
CA ALA A 18 9.95 -8.85 -3.06
C ALA A 18 9.44 -10.22 -2.60
N MET A 19 9.94 -10.73 -1.48
CA MET A 19 9.46 -11.98 -0.89
C MET A 19 8.03 -11.84 -0.36
N LEU A 20 7.69 -10.70 0.25
CA LEU A 20 6.32 -10.40 0.66
C LEU A 20 5.38 -10.34 -0.54
N GLU A 21 5.80 -9.72 -1.63
CA GLU A 21 5.03 -9.66 -2.88
C GLU A 21 4.68 -11.06 -3.35
N ALA A 22 5.67 -11.93 -3.42
CA ALA A 22 5.48 -13.31 -3.87
C ALA A 22 4.52 -14.10 -2.98
N ALA A 23 4.52 -13.82 -1.68
CA ALA A 23 3.65 -14.50 -0.72
C ALA A 23 2.22 -13.96 -0.70
N CYS A 24 2.03 -12.68 -1.02
CA CYS A 24 0.76 -11.98 -0.82
C CYS A 24 -0.07 -11.76 -2.09
N PHE A 25 0.56 -11.66 -3.25
CA PHE A 25 -0.14 -11.25 -4.47
C PHE A 25 -0.18 -12.34 -5.52
N HIS A 26 -1.28 -12.36 -6.28
CA HIS A 26 -1.44 -13.24 -7.44
C HIS A 26 -0.45 -12.86 -8.55
N ASP A 27 -0.27 -11.56 -8.79
CA ASP A 27 0.69 -11.01 -9.76
C ASP A 27 1.75 -10.21 -9.01
N PRO A 28 2.72 -10.91 -8.35
CA PRO A 28 3.70 -10.20 -7.51
C PRO A 28 4.69 -9.40 -8.35
N TRP A 29 5.12 -8.27 -7.81
CA TRP A 29 6.24 -7.53 -8.39
C TRP A 29 7.53 -8.31 -8.14
N PRO A 30 8.33 -8.58 -9.18
CA PRO A 30 9.66 -9.15 -8.98
C PRO A 30 10.60 -8.13 -8.36
N LEU A 31 11.74 -8.59 -7.87
CA LEU A 31 12.74 -7.72 -7.22
C LEU A 31 13.10 -6.50 -8.07
N GLU A 32 13.28 -6.69 -9.37
CA GLU A 32 13.62 -5.58 -10.29
C GLU A 32 12.55 -4.49 -10.31
N GLN A 33 11.29 -4.85 -10.21
CA GLN A 33 10.19 -3.87 -10.14
C GLN A 33 10.22 -3.14 -8.80
N VAL A 34 10.47 -3.86 -7.71
CA VAL A 34 10.59 -3.25 -6.37
C VAL A 34 11.76 -2.25 -6.35
N ILE A 35 12.90 -2.62 -6.93
CA ILE A 35 14.06 -1.74 -7.05
C ILE A 35 13.72 -0.50 -7.88
N TYR A 36 13.01 -0.68 -8.99
CA TYR A 36 12.57 0.42 -9.83
C TYR A 36 11.70 1.41 -9.04
N GLU A 37 10.72 0.90 -8.30
CA GLU A 37 9.84 1.73 -7.48
C GLU A 37 10.62 2.52 -6.45
N TRP A 38 11.58 1.87 -5.79
CA TRP A 38 12.36 2.49 -4.74
C TRP A 38 13.36 3.52 -5.26
N LYS A 39 14.03 3.20 -6.37
CA LYS A 39 15.18 3.97 -6.87
C LYS A 39 14.83 4.95 -7.99
N GLU A 40 13.98 4.53 -8.94
CA GLU A 40 13.78 5.24 -10.21
C GLU A 40 12.43 5.95 -10.32
N ASN A 41 11.39 5.42 -9.67
CA ASN A 41 10.05 5.98 -9.83
C ASN A 41 9.92 7.26 -8.99
N PRO A 42 9.85 8.45 -9.63
CA PRO A 42 9.89 9.73 -8.91
C PRO A 42 8.66 10.01 -8.06
N VAL A 43 7.55 9.33 -8.31
CA VAL A 43 6.29 9.56 -7.56
C VAL A 43 6.05 8.50 -6.49
N ALA A 44 6.88 7.46 -6.43
CA ALA A 44 6.71 6.35 -5.49
C ALA A 44 7.23 6.69 -4.10
N ASN A 45 6.53 6.16 -3.10
CA ASN A 45 6.88 6.30 -1.69
C ASN A 45 6.75 4.94 -1.03
N LEU A 46 7.88 4.29 -0.75
CA LEU A 46 7.89 2.98 -0.12
C LEU A 46 8.19 3.11 1.37
N TYR A 47 7.33 2.53 2.18
CA TYR A 47 7.51 2.47 3.63
C TYR A 47 7.40 1.03 4.09
N SER A 48 8.32 0.65 4.96
CA SER A 48 8.40 -0.70 5.54
C SER A 48 7.85 -0.70 6.96
N ALA A 49 7.20 -1.79 7.32
CA ALA A 49 6.87 -2.09 8.71
C ALA A 49 7.81 -3.20 9.16
N THR A 50 8.52 -2.99 10.26
CA THR A 50 9.46 -3.98 10.80
C THR A 50 9.16 -4.30 12.25
N ILE A 51 9.48 -5.55 12.62
CA ILE A 51 9.49 -6.02 14.01
C ILE A 51 10.86 -6.67 14.20
N ASP A 52 11.65 -6.17 15.16
CA ASP A 52 13.03 -6.64 15.36
C ASP A 52 13.83 -6.66 14.04
N ASP A 53 13.75 -5.58 13.27
CA ASP A 53 14.44 -5.41 12.00
C ASP A 53 13.99 -6.36 10.89
N GLU A 54 12.99 -7.21 11.12
CA GLU A 54 12.40 -8.06 10.10
C GLU A 54 11.25 -7.32 9.42
N VAL A 55 11.26 -7.27 8.09
CA VAL A 55 10.16 -6.65 7.32
C VAL A 55 8.93 -7.56 7.39
N VAL A 56 7.87 -7.06 7.97
CA VAL A 56 6.60 -7.79 8.13
C VAL A 56 5.48 -7.22 7.28
N GLY A 57 5.71 -6.07 6.66
CA GLY A 57 4.74 -5.46 5.76
C GLY A 57 5.36 -4.26 5.06
N TYR A 58 4.69 -3.79 4.01
CA TYR A 58 5.11 -2.57 3.33
C TYR A 58 3.96 -1.92 2.58
N ILE A 59 4.13 -0.66 2.23
CA ILE A 59 3.21 0.09 1.40
C ILE A 59 4.02 0.86 0.34
N ASP A 60 3.47 0.92 -0.88
CA ASP A 60 3.95 1.82 -1.92
C ASP A 60 2.76 2.66 -2.37
N PHE A 61 2.92 3.98 -2.35
CA PHE A 61 1.89 4.89 -2.81
C PHE A 61 2.52 5.99 -3.66
N PHE A 62 1.77 6.45 -4.65
CA PHE A 62 2.22 7.46 -5.60
C PHE A 62 1.59 8.80 -5.25
N ILE A 63 2.41 9.84 -5.19
CA ILE A 63 1.91 11.20 -4.99
C ILE A 63 2.13 11.96 -6.30
N THR A 64 1.04 12.46 -6.88
CA THR A 64 1.06 13.24 -8.11
C THR A 64 0.24 14.52 -7.90
N PHE A 65 0.91 15.66 -7.75
CA PHE A 65 0.27 16.95 -7.47
C PHE A 65 -0.61 16.89 -6.21
N ASP A 66 -1.92 17.05 -6.34
CA ASP A 66 -2.89 17.08 -5.24
C ASP A 66 -3.55 15.73 -4.96
N SER A 67 -3.05 14.68 -5.59
CA SER A 67 -3.64 13.33 -5.52
C SER A 67 -2.59 12.31 -5.11
N ALA A 68 -3.04 11.27 -4.40
CA ALA A 68 -2.20 10.10 -4.15
C ALA A 68 -2.98 8.84 -4.50
N SER A 69 -2.27 7.78 -4.86
CA SER A 69 -2.87 6.48 -5.13
C SER A 69 -2.08 5.38 -4.44
N VAL A 70 -2.80 4.40 -3.88
CA VAL A 70 -2.16 3.23 -3.26
C VAL A 70 -1.81 2.26 -4.38
N ALA A 71 -0.52 2.00 -4.56
CA ALA A 71 -0.06 1.01 -5.53
C ALA A 71 -0.06 -0.40 -4.93
N ARG A 72 0.50 -0.54 -3.72
CA ARG A 72 0.62 -1.82 -3.01
C ARG A 72 0.53 -1.59 -1.51
N VAL A 73 -0.16 -2.49 -0.82
CA VAL A 73 -0.05 -2.63 0.63
C VAL A 73 -0.15 -4.11 0.94
N CYS A 74 0.81 -4.63 1.70
CA CYS A 74 0.75 -6.02 2.10
C CYS A 74 1.40 -6.25 3.46
N VAL A 75 0.93 -7.28 4.14
CA VAL A 75 1.40 -7.69 5.45
C VAL A 75 1.63 -9.19 5.42
N ALA A 76 2.75 -9.65 5.97
CA ALA A 76 3.04 -11.07 6.09
C ALA A 76 1.88 -11.79 6.77
N ASN A 77 1.52 -12.97 6.25
CA ASN A 77 0.35 -13.71 6.69
C ASN A 77 0.31 -13.94 8.21
N GLU A 78 1.44 -14.31 8.79
CA GLU A 78 1.55 -14.60 10.23
C GLU A 78 1.42 -13.36 11.11
N TYR A 79 1.49 -12.17 10.53
CA TYR A 79 1.36 -10.91 11.28
C TYR A 79 0.07 -10.17 11.00
N ARG A 80 -0.85 -10.76 10.24
CA ARG A 80 -2.15 -10.14 9.96
C ARG A 80 -2.97 -10.00 11.22
N ARG A 81 -3.93 -9.08 11.22
CA ARG A 81 -4.83 -8.75 12.34
C ARG A 81 -4.11 -8.16 13.56
N ASN A 82 -2.94 -7.57 13.34
CA ASN A 82 -2.18 -6.89 14.40
C ASN A 82 -2.08 -5.38 14.17
N GLY A 83 -2.90 -4.82 13.27
CA GLY A 83 -2.93 -3.39 13.03
C GLY A 83 -1.79 -2.87 12.15
N ILE A 84 -1.01 -3.74 11.51
CA ILE A 84 0.13 -3.32 10.69
C ILE A 84 -0.31 -2.58 9.43
N ALA A 85 -1.31 -3.11 8.72
CA ALA A 85 -1.84 -2.45 7.53
C ALA A 85 -2.42 -1.08 7.88
N LYS A 86 -3.15 -0.99 8.98
CA LYS A 86 -3.67 0.28 9.49
C LYS A 86 -2.54 1.28 9.75
N ALA A 87 -1.47 0.84 10.40
CA ALA A 87 -0.31 1.69 10.69
C ALA A 87 0.37 2.19 9.41
N LEU A 88 0.49 1.33 8.39
CA LEU A 88 1.03 1.72 7.09
C LEU A 88 0.14 2.75 6.39
N ILE A 89 -1.17 2.55 6.43
CA ILE A 89 -2.14 3.51 5.84
C ILE A 89 -2.06 4.85 6.58
N GLU A 90 -1.98 4.83 7.91
CA GLU A 90 -1.85 6.06 8.71
C GLU A 90 -0.56 6.80 8.36
N LYS A 91 0.54 6.07 8.13
CA LYS A 91 1.80 6.67 7.70
C LYS A 91 1.67 7.35 6.34
N MET A 92 1.00 6.69 5.41
CA MET A 92 0.71 7.27 4.10
C MET A 92 -0.06 8.60 4.24
N VAL A 93 -1.12 8.61 5.04
CA VAL A 93 -1.92 9.82 5.28
C VAL A 93 -1.05 10.93 5.88
N GLU A 94 -0.22 10.58 6.87
CA GLU A 94 0.71 11.53 7.48
C GLU A 94 1.65 12.15 6.45
N VAL A 95 2.27 11.33 5.59
CA VAL A 95 3.17 11.79 4.54
C VAL A 95 2.43 12.70 3.56
N CYS A 96 1.23 12.32 3.15
CA CYS A 96 0.40 13.11 2.24
C CYS A 96 0.06 14.49 2.82
N LYS A 97 -0.27 14.55 4.10
CA LYS A 97 -0.61 15.80 4.77
C LYS A 97 0.56 16.76 4.92
N LYS A 98 1.78 16.23 4.90
CA LYS A 98 3.02 17.02 5.06
C LYS A 98 3.60 17.53 3.75
N GLN A 99 2.97 17.21 2.61
CA GLN A 99 3.46 17.69 1.33
C GLN A 99 3.31 19.21 1.22
N ALA A 100 4.26 19.87 0.55
CA ALA A 100 4.22 21.33 0.31
C ALA A 100 2.94 21.71 -0.46
N GLU A 101 2.58 20.90 -1.46
CA GLU A 101 1.30 20.99 -2.15
C GLU A 101 0.37 19.97 -1.51
N PRO A 102 -0.72 20.42 -0.83
CA PRO A 102 -1.57 19.49 -0.09
C PRO A 102 -2.22 18.44 -0.98
N VAL A 103 -2.14 17.19 -0.53
CA VAL A 103 -2.85 16.09 -1.18
C VAL A 103 -4.30 16.12 -0.70
N GLU A 104 -5.24 16.13 -1.63
CA GLU A 104 -6.66 16.24 -1.32
C GLU A 104 -7.34 14.88 -1.18
N ASN A 105 -6.94 13.94 -2.03
CA ASN A 105 -7.57 12.62 -2.09
C ASN A 105 -6.53 11.53 -2.26
N ILE A 106 -6.83 10.37 -1.64
CA ILE A 106 -6.08 9.13 -1.83
C ILE A 106 -7.03 8.15 -2.49
N THR A 107 -6.61 7.53 -3.59
CA THR A 107 -7.42 6.59 -4.36
C THR A 107 -6.80 5.20 -4.36
N LEU A 108 -7.61 4.18 -4.60
CA LEU A 108 -7.11 2.83 -4.79
C LEU A 108 -8.09 2.00 -5.62
N GLU A 109 -7.56 0.95 -6.26
CA GLU A 109 -8.35 -0.13 -6.83
C GLU A 109 -8.09 -1.39 -6.02
N VAL A 110 -9.13 -2.15 -5.74
CA VAL A 110 -9.02 -3.42 -5.02
C VAL A 110 -9.90 -4.46 -5.71
N ARG A 111 -9.43 -5.71 -5.78
CA ARG A 111 -10.23 -6.79 -6.39
C ARG A 111 -11.57 -6.92 -5.67
N GLU A 112 -12.63 -7.05 -6.44
CA GLU A 112 -13.99 -7.19 -5.89
C GLU A 112 -14.09 -8.37 -4.92
N SER A 113 -13.36 -9.45 -5.20
CA SER A 113 -13.37 -10.65 -4.35
C SER A 113 -12.58 -10.49 -3.05
N ASN A 114 -11.76 -9.44 -2.93
CA ASN A 114 -10.91 -9.25 -1.75
C ASN A 114 -11.70 -8.52 -0.65
N GLU A 115 -12.64 -9.22 -0.04
CA GLU A 115 -13.52 -8.65 0.99
C GLU A 115 -12.76 -8.14 2.21
N ALA A 116 -11.71 -8.84 2.61
CA ALA A 116 -10.90 -8.45 3.76
C ALA A 116 -10.21 -7.10 3.53
N ALA A 117 -9.67 -6.88 2.32
CA ALA A 117 -9.04 -5.61 1.98
C ALA A 117 -10.07 -4.48 1.88
N ILE A 118 -11.21 -4.73 1.26
CA ILE A 118 -12.28 -3.74 1.15
C ILE A 118 -12.72 -3.28 2.54
N GLU A 119 -12.93 -4.23 3.44
CA GLU A 119 -13.31 -3.93 4.83
C GLU A 119 -12.23 -3.11 5.54
N LEU A 120 -10.95 -3.48 5.35
CA LEU A 120 -9.83 -2.73 5.90
C LEU A 120 -9.84 -1.27 5.43
N TYR A 121 -10.02 -1.06 4.13
CA TYR A 121 -10.03 0.29 3.58
C TYR A 121 -11.23 1.08 4.06
N GLU A 122 -12.41 0.46 4.13
CA GLU A 122 -13.61 1.12 4.66
C GLU A 122 -13.40 1.58 6.10
N LYS A 123 -12.80 0.73 6.93
CA LYS A 123 -12.47 1.07 8.32
C LYS A 123 -11.45 2.20 8.44
N ASN A 124 -10.67 2.42 7.40
CA ASN A 124 -9.68 3.49 7.36
C ASN A 124 -10.13 4.71 6.55
N GLY A 125 -11.43 4.87 6.38
CA GLY A 125 -12.00 6.09 5.82
C GLY A 125 -12.15 6.13 4.31
N PHE A 126 -11.87 5.03 3.62
CA PHE A 126 -12.09 4.95 2.18
C PHE A 126 -13.56 4.61 1.89
N LYS A 127 -14.09 5.20 0.83
CA LYS A 127 -15.47 4.96 0.39
C LYS A 127 -15.45 4.45 -1.05
N THR A 128 -16.31 3.47 -1.32
CA THR A 128 -16.50 2.97 -2.68
C THR A 128 -17.17 4.03 -3.54
N ILE A 129 -16.54 4.34 -4.67
CA ILE A 129 -17.08 5.31 -5.64
C ILE A 129 -17.74 4.58 -6.80
N THR A 130 -17.04 3.57 -7.37
CA THR A 130 -17.55 2.84 -8.52
C THR A 130 -16.86 1.48 -8.64
N LYS A 131 -17.35 0.68 -9.57
CA LYS A 131 -16.73 -0.58 -9.98
C LYS A 131 -16.14 -0.40 -11.38
N LYS A 132 -14.87 -0.75 -11.53
CA LYS A 132 -14.18 -0.74 -12.83
C LYS A 132 -14.22 -2.16 -13.39
N LYS A 133 -15.05 -2.40 -14.40
CA LYS A 133 -15.24 -3.73 -14.97
C LYS A 133 -14.00 -4.18 -15.75
N LEU A 134 -13.66 -5.47 -15.63
CA LEU A 134 -12.56 -6.10 -16.35
C LEU A 134 -11.23 -5.37 -16.15
N TYR A 135 -11.02 -4.86 -14.96
CA TYR A 135 -9.84 -4.04 -14.64
C TYR A 135 -8.54 -4.85 -14.61
N TYR A 136 -8.60 -6.04 -14.01
CA TYR A 136 -7.42 -6.89 -13.87
C TYR A 136 -7.25 -7.78 -15.10
N SER A 137 -6.00 -8.22 -15.36
CA SER A 137 -5.68 -9.01 -16.55
C SER A 137 -6.43 -10.35 -16.64
N ASP A 138 -6.86 -10.88 -15.49
CA ASP A 138 -7.67 -12.11 -15.43
C ASP A 138 -9.17 -11.87 -15.60
N GLY A 139 -9.56 -10.61 -15.83
CA GLY A 139 -10.95 -10.22 -16.06
C GLY A 139 -11.73 -9.86 -14.81
N GLU A 140 -11.12 -9.93 -13.63
CA GLU A 140 -11.83 -9.56 -12.41
C GLU A 140 -12.06 -8.05 -12.36
N ASP A 141 -13.21 -7.64 -11.81
CA ASP A 141 -13.56 -6.24 -11.60
C ASP A 141 -12.79 -5.67 -10.41
N ALA A 142 -12.55 -4.36 -10.45
CA ALA A 142 -11.98 -3.63 -9.33
C ALA A 142 -13.04 -2.75 -8.68
N ILE A 143 -12.98 -2.67 -7.36
CA ILE A 143 -13.69 -1.66 -6.60
C ILE A 143 -12.77 -0.43 -6.50
N TYR A 144 -13.26 0.71 -6.96
CA TYR A 144 -12.53 1.97 -6.89
C TYR A 144 -12.95 2.72 -5.63
N MET A 145 -11.99 3.02 -4.76
CA MET A 145 -12.25 3.65 -3.48
C MET A 145 -11.46 4.94 -3.34
N VAL A 146 -12.02 5.89 -2.61
CA VAL A 146 -11.41 7.20 -2.39
C VAL A 146 -11.54 7.60 -0.92
N ARG A 147 -10.46 8.17 -0.38
CA ARG A 147 -10.47 8.83 0.91
C ARG A 147 -10.10 10.30 0.71
N CYS A 148 -10.98 11.22 1.13
CA CYS A 148 -10.70 12.65 1.16
C CYS A 148 -9.95 12.96 2.46
N ILE A 149 -8.82 13.67 2.38
CA ILE A 149 -7.99 14.01 3.55
C ILE A 149 -7.82 15.50 3.78
N LEU A 150 -8.55 16.32 3.01
CA LEU A 150 -8.58 17.77 3.24
C LEU A 150 -9.51 18.11 4.39
#